data_b4bdadc88cdbdfbad3008dac1aaaa05d
#
_entry.id   b4bdadc88cdbdfbad3008dac1aaaa05d
#
_cell.length_a   1.000
_cell.length_b   1.000
_cell.length_c   1.000
_cell.angle_alpha   90.00
_cell.angle_beta   90.00
_cell.angle_gamma   90.00
#
_symmetry.space_group_name_H-M   'P 1'
#
loop_
_entity.id
_entity.type
_entity.pdbx_description
1 polymer ?
#
loop_
_entity_poly.entity_id
_entity_poly.type
_entity_poly.pdbx_seq_one_letter_code
_entity_poly.pdbx_strand_id
1 'polypeptide(L)'
;MYNMQPESMPESLSLKDFLVKVRRVLSDAFEDIYWVRAEISELRENANGNCYLALVDKGSSDKLIEAKINAVIWQSTYRLMKSFFFSETHRNLCPGMKVLVAVNLSFHEQYGLQLNIRDIDPSFTLGDMAKKRQETIDQLKRDGIWDMNRQVEFPVPARRIAVISSGTAAGYGDFCDQLLADGNRFGFVPKLFPAVMQGDQTARSIISALDKIYEEIDHFDVVVIIRGGGATTDMAAFDEYDLASNVANFPLPILTGIGHDRDESVVDMVAAIRCKTPTAVAAFLVETMMDLEAELTTLSNDMILALRKRLSDEEHEVEHLSHALASACRLSLQAATQQIGLYGVRLSSAIRTRLLEENHRLEMMEKSLSLVSPEAILKKGYSLTMCGGKAVSSVANLRKGDVITTYLRDGNVESVINKCEEYEEGNVL
;
A
#
# COMPACT_ATOMS: atom_id res chain seq x y z
N MET A 1 7.27 81.98 40.12
CA MET A 1 6.43 81.72 38.92
C MET A 1 7.26 80.84 38.02
N TYR A 2 7.02 79.51 38.06
CA TYR A 2 7.55 78.59 37.10
C TYR A 2 6.65 78.50 35.89
N ASN A 3 7.15 78.97 34.76
CA ASN A 3 6.45 78.82 33.49
C ASN A 3 6.63 77.39 33.02
N MET A 4 5.63 76.52 33.26
CA MET A 4 5.48 75.30 32.53
C MET A 4 4.93 75.59 31.17
N GLN A 5 5.74 75.47 30.09
CA GLN A 5 5.25 75.40 28.73
C GLN A 5 4.35 74.18 28.62
N PRO A 6 3.20 74.23 27.94
CA PRO A 6 2.35 73.07 27.71
C PRO A 6 3.11 72.14 26.77
N GLU A 7 3.44 70.94 27.23
CA GLU A 7 3.87 69.86 26.39
C GLU A 7 2.83 69.73 25.25
N SER A 8 3.26 69.89 24.00
CA SER A 8 2.41 69.71 22.84
C SER A 8 1.80 68.29 22.91
N MET A 9 0.48 68.20 22.97
CA MET A 9 -0.22 66.94 22.81
C MET A 9 0.33 66.24 21.54
N PRO A 10 0.69 64.94 21.63
CA PRO A 10 1.14 64.22 20.42
C PRO A 10 0.04 64.31 19.35
N GLU A 11 0.43 64.56 18.12
CA GLU A 11 -0.48 64.61 16.96
C GLU A 11 -1.40 63.43 16.96
N SER A 12 -2.71 63.63 17.12
CA SER A 12 -3.67 62.54 17.02
C SER A 12 -3.80 62.06 15.58
N LEU A 13 -3.41 60.83 15.33
CA LEU A 13 -3.55 60.17 14.03
C LEU A 13 -4.84 59.35 13.95
N SER A 14 -5.48 59.32 12.80
CA SER A 14 -6.53 58.33 12.60
C SER A 14 -5.91 56.90 12.66
N LEU A 15 -6.72 55.91 13.08
CA LEU A 15 -6.27 54.51 13.05
C LEU A 15 -5.71 54.11 11.67
N LYS A 16 -6.37 54.55 10.60
CA LYS A 16 -5.93 54.30 9.23
C LYS A 16 -4.53 54.90 8.96
N ASP A 17 -4.31 56.16 9.34
CA ASP A 17 -3.04 56.84 9.09
C ASP A 17 -1.92 56.22 9.94
N PHE A 18 -2.22 55.78 11.15
CA PHE A 18 -1.29 55.02 11.98
C PHE A 18 -0.90 53.71 11.31
N LEU A 19 -1.89 52.93 10.84
CA LEU A 19 -1.62 51.62 10.19
C LEU A 19 -0.90 51.78 8.84
N VAL A 20 -1.14 52.89 8.11
CA VAL A 20 -0.36 53.23 6.89
C VAL A 20 1.10 53.50 7.24
N LYS A 21 1.39 54.21 8.34
CA LYS A 21 2.79 54.36 8.81
C LYS A 21 3.43 53.01 9.16
N VAL A 22 2.69 52.14 9.87
CA VAL A 22 3.16 50.76 10.21
C VAL A 22 3.48 49.98 8.94
N ARG A 23 2.56 50.03 7.94
CA ARG A 23 2.77 49.38 6.64
C ARG A 23 4.05 49.84 5.98
N ARG A 24 4.28 51.17 5.93
CA ARG A 24 5.47 51.76 5.29
C ARG A 24 6.76 51.28 5.97
N VAL A 25 6.82 51.35 7.31
CA VAL A 25 8.00 50.91 8.04
C VAL A 25 8.26 49.42 7.82
N LEU A 26 7.21 48.58 7.84
CA LEU A 26 7.36 47.14 7.59
C LEU A 26 7.79 46.87 6.14
N SER A 27 7.23 47.57 5.16
CA SER A 27 7.64 47.40 3.75
C SER A 27 9.08 47.80 3.51
N ASP A 28 9.54 48.91 4.12
CA ASP A 28 10.91 49.40 3.98
C ASP A 28 11.93 48.48 4.72
N ALA A 29 11.50 47.88 5.82
CA ALA A 29 12.37 46.98 6.63
C ALA A 29 12.43 45.53 6.11
N PHE A 30 11.42 45.09 5.35
CA PHE A 30 11.27 43.72 4.85
C PHE A 30 11.03 43.70 3.35
N GLU A 31 11.90 44.39 2.57
CA GLU A 31 11.82 44.41 1.10
C GLU A 31 12.22 43.08 0.46
N ASP A 32 13.10 42.31 1.13
CA ASP A 32 13.66 41.08 0.60
C ASP A 32 12.69 39.90 0.68
N ILE A 33 12.99 38.87 -0.10
CA ILE A 33 12.34 37.56 0.00
C ILE A 33 13.11 36.73 1.05
N TYR A 34 12.39 36.23 2.04
CA TYR A 34 12.95 35.39 3.09
C TYR A 34 12.51 33.95 2.94
N TRP A 35 13.45 33.04 3.09
CA TRP A 35 13.14 31.62 3.21
C TRP A 35 12.80 31.28 4.65
N VAL A 36 11.57 30.87 4.89
CA VAL A 36 11.02 30.58 6.22
C VAL A 36 10.65 29.10 6.32
N ARG A 37 11.15 28.46 7.38
CA ARG A 37 10.73 27.11 7.77
C ARG A 37 9.52 27.23 8.67
N ALA A 38 8.46 26.51 8.36
CA ALA A 38 7.24 26.49 9.16
C ALA A 38 6.47 25.20 8.94
N GLU A 39 5.55 24.89 9.84
CA GLU A 39 4.56 23.84 9.67
C GLU A 39 3.23 24.46 9.25
N ILE A 40 2.54 23.83 8.30
CA ILE A 40 1.20 24.23 7.89
C ILE A 40 0.21 23.71 8.95
N SER A 41 -0.41 24.60 9.72
CA SER A 41 -1.46 24.20 10.69
C SER A 41 -2.84 24.14 10.06
N GLU A 42 -3.12 25.03 9.13
CA GLU A 42 -4.39 25.11 8.41
C GLU A 42 -4.14 25.44 6.94
N LEU A 43 -4.92 24.88 6.05
CA LEU A 43 -4.90 25.18 4.62
C LEU A 43 -6.33 25.26 4.10
N ARG A 44 -6.65 26.36 3.41
CA ARG A 44 -7.96 26.58 2.79
C ARG A 44 -7.82 27.14 1.38
N GLU A 45 -8.34 26.41 0.42
CA GLU A 45 -8.49 26.90 -0.95
C GLU A 45 -9.81 27.67 -1.06
N ASN A 46 -9.75 28.90 -1.56
CA ASN A 46 -10.93 29.73 -1.73
C ASN A 46 -11.48 29.59 -3.16
N ALA A 47 -12.77 29.86 -3.36
CA ALA A 47 -13.42 29.83 -4.69
C ALA A 47 -12.70 30.68 -5.76
N ASN A 48 -11.98 31.72 -5.34
CA ASN A 48 -11.18 32.57 -6.19
C ASN A 48 -9.81 31.96 -6.60
N GLY A 49 -9.53 30.71 -6.20
CA GLY A 49 -8.28 30.01 -6.49
C GLY A 49 -7.08 30.41 -5.64
N ASN A 50 -7.25 31.32 -4.68
CA ASN A 50 -6.22 31.66 -3.71
C ASN A 50 -6.16 30.60 -2.60
N CYS A 51 -4.96 30.32 -2.13
CA CYS A 51 -4.75 29.43 -0.99
C CYS A 51 -4.33 30.23 0.25
N TYR A 52 -5.08 30.06 1.32
CA TYR A 52 -4.80 30.65 2.63
C TYR A 52 -4.27 29.59 3.57
N LEU A 53 -3.17 29.92 4.24
CA LEU A 53 -2.50 29.00 5.16
C LEU A 53 -2.31 29.70 6.51
N ALA A 54 -2.32 28.90 7.58
CA ALA A 54 -1.76 29.32 8.85
C ALA A 54 -0.43 28.56 9.02
N LEU A 55 0.65 29.31 9.13
CA LEU A 55 1.99 28.79 9.36
C LEU A 55 2.30 28.89 10.85
N VAL A 56 2.84 27.82 11.42
CA VAL A 56 3.23 27.75 12.83
C VAL A 56 4.68 27.27 12.94
N ASP A 57 5.35 27.71 13.98
CA ASP A 57 6.58 27.12 14.46
C ASP A 57 6.33 26.49 15.82
N LYS A 58 6.67 25.21 15.95
CA LYS A 58 6.54 24.44 17.17
C LYS A 58 7.92 24.29 17.79
N GLY A 59 8.03 24.60 19.07
CA GLY A 59 9.26 24.42 19.82
C GLY A 59 9.67 22.94 19.95
N SER A 60 10.81 22.71 20.60
CA SER A 60 11.46 21.40 20.74
C SER A 60 10.58 20.27 21.29
N SER A 61 9.41 20.58 21.85
CA SER A 61 8.48 19.59 22.43
C SER A 61 7.22 19.33 21.57
N ASP A 62 7.16 19.80 20.33
CA ASP A 62 6.06 19.60 19.34
C ASP A 62 4.63 19.96 19.84
N LYS A 63 4.48 20.34 21.13
CA LYS A 63 3.19 20.60 21.78
C LYS A 63 2.88 22.10 21.98
N LEU A 64 3.89 22.97 21.93
CA LEU A 64 3.73 24.40 22.13
C LEU A 64 4.00 25.16 20.84
N ILE A 65 3.00 25.90 20.38
CA ILE A 65 3.16 26.82 19.24
C ILE A 65 3.92 28.05 19.75
N GLU A 66 5.16 28.24 19.27
CA GLU A 66 5.99 29.40 19.61
C GLU A 66 5.70 30.60 18.72
N ALA A 67 5.33 30.35 17.46
CA ALA A 67 4.94 31.42 16.53
C ALA A 67 3.80 30.96 15.64
N LYS A 68 2.89 31.87 15.31
CA LYS A 68 1.80 31.67 14.33
C LYS A 68 1.63 32.89 13.46
N ILE A 69 1.52 32.70 12.15
CA ILE A 69 1.26 33.77 11.19
C ILE A 69 0.38 33.25 10.05
N ASN A 70 -0.49 34.11 9.55
CA ASN A 70 -1.28 33.81 8.37
C ASN A 70 -0.47 34.07 7.11
N ALA A 71 -0.65 33.22 6.12
CA ALA A 71 0.00 33.33 4.82
C ALA A 71 -1.02 33.14 3.67
N VAL A 72 -0.70 33.72 2.54
CA VAL A 72 -1.51 33.62 1.32
C VAL A 72 -0.62 33.23 0.13
N ILE A 73 -1.13 32.34 -0.70
CA ILE A 73 -0.58 32.07 -2.02
C ILE A 73 -1.63 32.51 -3.03
N TRP A 74 -1.27 33.47 -3.87
CA TRP A 74 -2.18 33.98 -4.89
C TRP A 74 -2.42 32.93 -5.99
N GLN A 75 -3.58 32.95 -6.60
CA GLN A 75 -4.04 31.96 -7.58
C GLN A 75 -3.00 31.64 -8.66
N SER A 76 -2.37 32.63 -9.25
CA SER A 76 -1.36 32.45 -10.32
C SER A 76 -0.16 31.63 -9.83
N THR A 77 0.34 31.96 -8.65
CA THR A 77 1.46 31.29 -8.00
C THR A 77 1.05 29.91 -7.46
N TYR A 78 -0.13 29.83 -6.82
CA TYR A 78 -0.61 28.59 -6.23
C TYR A 78 -0.79 27.47 -7.26
N ARG A 79 -1.35 27.80 -8.41
CA ARG A 79 -1.55 26.80 -9.48
C ARG A 79 -0.24 26.19 -9.96
N LEU A 80 0.79 27.02 -10.14
CA LEU A 80 2.12 26.56 -10.56
C LEU A 80 2.82 25.78 -9.43
N MET A 81 2.81 26.35 -8.24
CA MET A 81 3.44 25.79 -7.05
C MET A 81 2.82 24.44 -6.68
N LYS A 82 1.50 24.31 -6.68
CA LYS A 82 0.78 23.05 -6.41
C LYS A 82 1.19 21.96 -7.40
N SER A 83 1.25 22.29 -8.69
CA SER A 83 1.67 21.34 -9.73
C SER A 83 3.14 20.95 -9.59
N PHE A 84 4.01 21.92 -9.35
CA PHE A 84 5.44 21.69 -9.14
C PHE A 84 5.70 20.86 -7.89
N PHE A 85 5.13 21.25 -6.75
CA PHE A 85 5.27 20.52 -5.49
C PHE A 85 4.77 19.08 -5.62
N PHE A 86 3.62 18.89 -6.28
CA PHE A 86 3.09 17.57 -6.55
C PHE A 86 3.99 16.73 -7.46
N SER A 87 4.60 17.33 -8.49
CA SER A 87 5.50 16.60 -9.39
C SER A 87 6.75 16.08 -8.69
N GLU A 88 7.28 16.83 -7.72
CA GLU A 88 8.49 16.50 -6.99
C GLU A 88 8.22 15.58 -5.78
N THR A 89 7.17 15.89 -5.02
CA THR A 89 6.87 15.18 -3.76
C THR A 89 5.83 14.08 -3.91
N HIS A 90 5.13 14.03 -5.04
CA HIS A 90 3.95 13.21 -5.28
C HIS A 90 2.84 13.40 -4.24
N ARG A 91 2.83 14.57 -3.56
CA ARG A 91 1.88 14.92 -2.50
C ARG A 91 1.27 16.30 -2.72
N ASN A 92 0.05 16.46 -2.23
CA ASN A 92 -0.54 17.80 -2.12
C ASN A 92 -0.10 18.45 -0.81
N LEU A 93 -0.07 19.79 -0.81
CA LEU A 93 0.10 20.55 0.42
C LEU A 93 -1.06 20.25 1.37
N CYS A 94 -0.76 19.91 2.61
CA CYS A 94 -1.75 19.59 3.64
C CYS A 94 -1.30 20.09 5.02
N PRO A 95 -2.22 20.24 5.97
CA PRO A 95 -1.89 20.51 7.36
C PRO A 95 -0.94 19.47 7.96
N GLY A 96 -0.09 19.86 8.92
CA GLY A 96 0.92 19.00 9.54
C GLY A 96 2.23 18.86 8.75
N MET A 97 2.31 19.42 7.53
CA MET A 97 3.49 19.35 6.68
C MET A 97 4.47 20.47 7.01
N LYS A 98 5.74 20.11 7.23
CA LYS A 98 6.83 21.08 7.34
C LYS A 98 7.30 21.51 5.96
N VAL A 99 7.36 22.80 5.74
CA VAL A 99 7.69 23.41 4.47
C VAL A 99 8.77 24.45 4.63
N LEU A 100 9.57 24.64 3.60
CA LEU A 100 10.47 25.79 3.43
C LEU A 100 9.90 26.64 2.32
N VAL A 101 9.44 27.83 2.68
CA VAL A 101 8.74 28.74 1.76
C VAL A 101 9.44 30.07 1.63
N ALA A 102 9.52 30.57 0.41
CA ALA A 102 9.98 31.91 0.12
C ALA A 102 8.81 32.90 0.28
N VAL A 103 8.97 33.83 1.19
CA VAL A 103 7.89 34.74 1.59
C VAL A 103 8.30 36.20 1.49
N ASN A 104 7.35 37.05 1.17
CA ASN A 104 7.42 38.48 1.42
C ASN A 104 6.45 38.84 2.53
N LEU A 105 6.86 39.74 3.39
CA LEU A 105 5.98 40.30 4.40
C LEU A 105 5.02 41.29 3.75
N SER A 106 3.74 41.20 4.07
CA SER A 106 2.74 42.19 3.68
C SER A 106 1.87 42.58 4.87
N PHE A 107 1.54 43.85 4.96
CA PHE A 107 0.65 44.37 5.96
C PHE A 107 -0.51 45.06 5.29
N HIS A 108 -1.72 44.71 5.68
CA HIS A 108 -2.95 45.32 5.18
C HIS A 108 -3.72 45.92 6.38
N GLU A 109 -4.23 47.14 6.22
CA GLU A 109 -4.85 47.90 7.29
C GLU A 109 -6.09 47.22 7.91
N GLN A 110 -6.76 46.34 7.13
CA GLN A 110 -7.93 45.60 7.59
C GLN A 110 -7.59 44.15 8.03
N TYR A 111 -6.62 43.53 7.37
CA TYR A 111 -6.32 42.11 7.56
C TYR A 111 -5.05 41.85 8.42
N GLY A 112 -4.33 42.95 8.75
CA GLY A 112 -3.13 42.87 9.57
C GLY A 112 -1.93 42.31 8.82
N LEU A 113 -1.04 41.67 9.56
CA LEU A 113 0.21 41.10 9.09
C LEU A 113 -0.03 39.76 8.43
N GLN A 114 0.48 39.59 7.22
CA GLN A 114 0.39 38.36 6.45
C GLN A 114 1.70 38.09 5.69
N LEU A 115 2.02 36.82 5.48
CA LEU A 115 3.07 36.40 4.57
C LEU A 115 2.48 36.12 3.18
N ASN A 116 3.15 36.62 2.15
CA ASN A 116 2.82 36.28 0.78
C ASN A 116 3.85 35.29 0.26
N ILE A 117 3.43 34.04 0.09
CA ILE A 117 4.31 32.96 -0.36
C ILE A 117 4.53 33.09 -1.86
N ARG A 118 5.78 33.13 -2.26
CA ARG A 118 6.23 33.26 -3.66
C ARG A 118 6.72 31.94 -4.23
N ASP A 119 7.37 31.12 -3.38
CA ASP A 119 7.94 29.86 -3.81
C ASP A 119 8.00 28.88 -2.65
N ILE A 120 8.19 27.59 -2.96
CA ILE A 120 8.32 26.49 -2.01
C ILE A 120 9.46 25.57 -2.43
N ASP A 121 10.24 25.11 -1.48
CA ASP A 121 11.27 24.09 -1.70
C ASP A 121 10.75 22.69 -1.32
N PRO A 122 10.44 21.85 -2.30
CA PRO A 122 9.97 20.49 -2.05
C PRO A 122 11.02 19.60 -1.38
N SER A 123 12.32 19.86 -1.63
CA SER A 123 13.41 19.03 -1.13
C SER A 123 13.52 19.08 0.39
N PHE A 124 13.19 20.22 1.00
CA PHE A 124 13.11 20.37 2.45
C PHE A 124 12.02 19.46 3.06
N THR A 125 10.84 19.45 2.44
CA THR A 125 9.72 18.61 2.90
C THR A 125 10.05 17.12 2.75
N LEU A 126 10.63 16.72 1.62
CA LEU A 126 11.08 15.34 1.40
C LEU A 126 12.14 14.93 2.42
N GLY A 127 13.07 15.83 2.73
CA GLY A 127 14.10 15.60 3.75
C GLY A 127 13.52 15.41 5.17
N ASP A 128 12.54 16.24 5.57
CA ASP A 128 11.86 16.09 6.88
C ASP A 128 11.08 14.77 6.95
N MET A 129 10.42 14.39 5.87
CA MET A 129 9.66 13.13 5.79
C MET A 129 10.60 11.91 5.85
N ALA A 130 11.69 11.93 5.10
CA ALA A 130 12.69 10.86 5.14
C ALA A 130 13.31 10.74 6.54
N LYS A 131 13.56 11.87 7.20
CA LYS A 131 14.07 11.90 8.56
C LYS A 131 13.08 11.30 9.56
N LYS A 132 11.81 11.70 9.53
CA LYS A 132 10.75 11.14 10.39
C LYS A 132 10.59 9.64 10.19
N ARG A 133 10.59 9.21 8.93
CA ARG A 133 10.55 7.79 8.59
C ARG A 133 11.73 7.03 9.19
N GLN A 134 12.95 7.58 9.07
CA GLN A 134 14.14 6.95 9.64
C GLN A 134 14.06 6.90 11.17
N GLU A 135 13.57 7.96 11.82
CA GLU A 135 13.36 8.01 13.26
C GLU A 135 12.37 6.92 13.73
N THR A 136 11.28 6.73 12.99
CA THR A 136 10.31 5.63 13.23
C THR A 136 10.97 4.26 13.10
N ILE A 137 11.73 4.02 12.05
CA ILE A 137 12.46 2.76 11.83
C ILE A 137 13.45 2.49 12.98
N ASP A 138 14.22 3.51 13.36
CA ASP A 138 15.22 3.39 14.42
C ASP A 138 14.56 3.16 15.78
N GLN A 139 13.39 3.73 16.03
CA GLN A 139 12.61 3.50 17.22
C GLN A 139 12.08 2.06 17.27
N LEU A 140 11.44 1.57 16.22
CA LEU A 140 10.96 0.18 16.14
C LEU A 140 12.08 -0.85 16.34
N LYS A 141 13.28 -0.57 15.83
CA LYS A 141 14.45 -1.42 16.03
C LYS A 141 14.96 -1.36 17.47
N ARG A 142 14.98 -0.17 18.11
CA ARG A 142 15.36 -0.02 19.53
C ARG A 142 14.40 -0.74 20.45
N ASP A 143 13.11 -0.71 20.14
CA ASP A 143 12.06 -1.37 20.90
C ASP A 143 12.03 -2.91 20.65
N GLY A 144 12.83 -3.40 19.70
CA GLY A 144 12.98 -4.82 19.39
C GLY A 144 11.79 -5.45 18.67
N ILE A 145 10.86 -4.64 18.15
CA ILE A 145 9.62 -5.12 17.54
C ILE A 145 9.67 -5.19 16.01
N TRP A 146 10.77 -4.71 15.39
CA TRP A 146 10.93 -4.55 13.95
C TRP A 146 10.59 -5.80 13.12
N ASP A 147 10.98 -6.97 13.58
CA ASP A 147 10.82 -8.23 12.85
C ASP A 147 9.76 -9.15 13.47
N MET A 148 9.00 -8.71 14.48
CA MET A 148 8.09 -9.59 15.23
C MET A 148 7.01 -10.20 14.35
N ASN A 149 6.34 -9.40 13.52
CA ASN A 149 5.29 -9.94 12.65
C ASN A 149 5.86 -10.81 11.51
N ARG A 150 7.11 -10.56 11.07
CA ARG A 150 7.79 -11.42 10.09
C ARG A 150 8.14 -12.80 10.62
N GLN A 151 8.31 -12.90 11.94
CA GLN A 151 8.60 -14.18 12.61
C GLN A 151 7.34 -15.00 12.90
N VAL A 152 6.16 -14.41 12.73
CA VAL A 152 4.90 -15.13 12.85
C VAL A 152 4.80 -16.12 11.70
N GLU A 153 4.64 -17.39 12.06
CA GLU A 153 4.50 -18.46 11.07
C GLU A 153 3.25 -18.23 10.21
N PHE A 154 3.43 -18.28 8.89
CA PHE A 154 2.31 -18.14 7.97
C PHE A 154 1.51 -19.44 7.94
N PRO A 155 0.21 -19.41 8.32
CA PRO A 155 -0.59 -20.61 8.38
C PRO A 155 -0.91 -21.13 6.97
N VAL A 156 -0.73 -22.42 6.77
CA VAL A 156 -1.12 -23.10 5.54
C VAL A 156 -2.01 -24.29 5.94
N PRO A 157 -3.29 -24.28 5.55
CA PRO A 157 -4.01 -23.36 4.68
C PRO A 157 -4.48 -22.06 5.36
N ALA A 158 -4.33 -20.91 4.70
CA ALA A 158 -4.86 -19.62 5.12
C ALA A 158 -6.18 -19.32 4.39
N ARG A 159 -7.31 -19.62 5.00
CA ARG A 159 -8.63 -19.48 4.36
C ARG A 159 -9.48 -18.36 4.94
N ARG A 160 -9.36 -18.08 6.23
CA ARG A 160 -10.15 -17.07 6.95
C ARG A 160 -9.36 -15.77 7.01
N ILE A 161 -9.76 -14.81 6.21
CA ILE A 161 -8.97 -13.62 5.92
C ILE A 161 -9.67 -12.39 6.51
N ALA A 162 -9.05 -11.70 7.46
CA ALA A 162 -9.49 -10.39 7.90
C ALA A 162 -8.91 -9.33 6.97
N VAL A 163 -9.77 -8.57 6.28
CA VAL A 163 -9.34 -7.56 5.31
C VAL A 163 -9.62 -6.16 5.85
N ILE A 164 -8.56 -5.38 6.04
CA ILE A 164 -8.64 -3.96 6.42
C ILE A 164 -8.55 -3.14 5.14
N SER A 165 -9.63 -2.47 4.78
CA SER A 165 -9.72 -1.62 3.60
C SER A 165 -10.86 -0.63 3.70
N SER A 166 -10.94 0.31 2.77
CA SER A 166 -12.15 1.12 2.59
C SER A 166 -13.22 0.30 1.85
N GLY A 167 -14.43 0.27 2.39
CA GLY A 167 -15.55 -0.48 1.80
C GLY A 167 -15.95 -0.04 0.39
N THR A 168 -15.58 1.18 -0.01
CA THR A 168 -15.85 1.74 -1.34
C THR A 168 -14.62 1.70 -2.26
N ALA A 169 -13.50 1.16 -1.78
CA ALA A 169 -12.27 1.13 -2.58
C ALA A 169 -12.33 0.06 -3.67
N ALA A 170 -12.02 0.45 -4.90
CA ALA A 170 -11.86 -0.47 -6.02
C ALA A 170 -10.93 -1.65 -5.67
N GLY A 171 -9.82 -1.36 -4.96
CA GLY A 171 -8.84 -2.38 -4.57
C GLY A 171 -9.39 -3.51 -3.69
N TYR A 172 -10.42 -3.27 -2.88
CA TYR A 172 -11.08 -4.36 -2.15
C TYR A 172 -11.91 -5.24 -3.10
N GLY A 173 -12.62 -4.61 -4.02
CA GLY A 173 -13.34 -5.34 -5.07
C GLY A 173 -12.38 -6.20 -5.89
N ASP A 174 -11.31 -5.59 -6.39
CA ASP A 174 -10.27 -6.24 -7.18
C ASP A 174 -9.62 -7.44 -6.43
N PHE A 175 -9.35 -7.26 -5.13
CA PHE A 175 -8.86 -8.32 -4.26
C PHE A 175 -9.84 -9.48 -4.15
N CYS A 176 -11.11 -9.20 -3.85
CA CYS A 176 -12.14 -10.23 -3.71
C CYS A 176 -12.37 -10.99 -5.00
N ASP A 177 -12.41 -10.29 -6.13
CA ASP A 177 -12.66 -10.93 -7.42
C ASP A 177 -11.51 -11.84 -7.85
N GLN A 178 -10.28 -11.43 -7.56
CA GLN A 178 -9.12 -12.28 -7.79
C GLN A 178 -9.09 -13.48 -6.83
N LEU A 179 -9.38 -13.24 -5.56
CA LEU A 179 -9.35 -14.27 -4.52
C LEU A 179 -10.44 -15.32 -4.73
N LEU A 180 -11.63 -14.89 -5.15
CA LEU A 180 -12.81 -15.72 -5.36
C LEU A 180 -12.97 -16.17 -6.83
N ALA A 181 -11.97 -15.92 -7.66
CA ALA A 181 -11.93 -16.45 -9.01
C ALA A 181 -12.12 -17.98 -8.99
N ASP A 182 -12.54 -18.53 -10.09
CA ASP A 182 -12.82 -19.97 -10.25
C ASP A 182 -13.86 -20.54 -9.25
N GLY A 183 -14.84 -19.68 -8.87
CA GLY A 183 -15.92 -20.09 -7.99
C GLY A 183 -15.50 -20.39 -6.55
N ASN A 184 -14.45 -19.72 -6.08
CA ASN A 184 -13.89 -19.89 -4.73
C ASN A 184 -13.46 -21.35 -4.45
N ARG A 185 -12.72 -21.93 -5.35
CA ARG A 185 -12.24 -23.33 -5.30
C ARG A 185 -11.61 -23.70 -3.96
N PHE A 186 -10.82 -22.80 -3.38
CA PHE A 186 -10.13 -23.04 -2.10
C PHE A 186 -10.96 -22.71 -0.86
N GLY A 187 -12.17 -22.16 -1.06
CA GLY A 187 -13.09 -21.81 0.03
C GLY A 187 -12.55 -20.68 0.92
N PHE A 188 -12.00 -19.63 0.33
CA PHE A 188 -11.61 -18.43 1.06
C PHE A 188 -12.82 -17.71 1.64
N VAL A 189 -12.67 -17.19 2.83
CA VAL A 189 -13.69 -16.42 3.56
C VAL A 189 -13.10 -15.06 3.96
N PRO A 190 -13.12 -14.07 3.06
CA PRO A 190 -12.70 -12.72 3.41
C PRO A 190 -13.79 -12.00 4.21
N LYS A 191 -13.43 -11.40 5.35
CA LYS A 191 -14.28 -10.51 6.16
C LYS A 191 -13.69 -9.11 6.15
N LEU A 192 -14.48 -8.12 5.68
CA LEU A 192 -14.04 -6.73 5.64
C LEU A 192 -14.17 -6.06 7.01
N PHE A 193 -13.09 -5.42 7.44
CA PHE A 193 -13.03 -4.47 8.53
C PHE A 193 -12.82 -3.08 7.93
N PRO A 194 -13.88 -2.26 7.86
CA PRO A 194 -13.78 -0.98 7.16
C PRO A 194 -12.89 -0.01 7.90
N ALA A 195 -11.93 0.57 7.19
CA ALA A 195 -11.03 1.60 7.69
C ALA A 195 -10.88 2.75 6.69
N VAL A 196 -10.59 3.92 7.21
CA VAL A 196 -10.20 5.08 6.39
C VAL A 196 -8.77 4.87 5.93
N MET A 197 -8.54 4.85 4.61
CA MET A 197 -7.24 4.53 4.01
C MET A 197 -6.50 5.77 3.48
N GLN A 198 -6.99 6.98 3.77
CA GLN A 198 -6.42 8.26 3.32
C GLN A 198 -6.66 9.37 4.36
N GLY A 199 -5.67 10.27 4.52
CA GLY A 199 -5.74 11.43 5.43
C GLY A 199 -5.38 11.10 6.87
N ASP A 200 -5.49 12.10 7.75
CA ASP A 200 -4.98 12.08 9.13
C ASP A 200 -5.62 11.02 10.04
N GLN A 201 -6.78 10.47 9.64
CA GLN A 201 -7.48 9.46 10.42
C GLN A 201 -7.08 8.02 10.06
N THR A 202 -6.21 7.85 9.07
CA THR A 202 -5.84 6.53 8.52
C THR A 202 -5.22 5.63 9.59
N ALA A 203 -4.18 6.09 10.27
CA ALA A 203 -3.49 5.30 11.29
C ALA A 203 -4.44 4.86 12.42
N ARG A 204 -5.21 5.79 12.98
CA ARG A 204 -6.18 5.48 14.04
C ARG A 204 -7.29 4.54 13.60
N SER A 205 -7.76 4.71 12.37
CA SER A 205 -8.82 3.85 11.81
C SER A 205 -8.35 2.42 11.60
N ILE A 206 -7.11 2.23 11.12
CA ILE A 206 -6.51 0.91 10.94
C ILE A 206 -6.23 0.25 12.29
N ILE A 207 -5.70 0.99 13.28
CA ILE A 207 -5.50 0.48 14.65
C ILE A 207 -6.83 0.00 15.23
N SER A 208 -7.88 0.82 15.13
CA SER A 208 -9.23 0.40 15.61
C SER A 208 -9.77 -0.84 14.86
N ALA A 209 -9.42 -1.03 13.61
CA ALA A 209 -9.76 -2.25 12.87
C ALA A 209 -8.95 -3.46 13.37
N LEU A 210 -7.65 -3.27 13.65
CA LEU A 210 -6.80 -4.31 14.24
C LEU A 210 -7.32 -4.72 15.64
N ASP A 211 -7.75 -3.77 16.49
CA ASP A 211 -8.33 -4.06 17.79
C ASP A 211 -9.57 -4.94 17.67
N LYS A 212 -10.46 -4.64 16.72
CA LYS A 212 -11.66 -5.47 16.47
C LYS A 212 -11.31 -6.87 15.95
N ILE A 213 -10.27 -6.98 15.11
CA ILE A 213 -9.80 -8.29 14.65
C ILE A 213 -9.21 -9.07 15.82
N TYR A 214 -8.51 -8.38 16.73
CA TYR A 214 -7.96 -9.00 17.93
C TYR A 214 -9.05 -9.59 18.86
N GLU A 215 -10.19 -8.93 19.00
CA GLU A 215 -11.34 -9.44 19.75
C GLU A 215 -11.91 -10.73 19.16
N GLU A 216 -11.77 -10.95 17.85
CA GLU A 216 -12.26 -12.13 17.13
C GLU A 216 -11.11 -12.99 16.54
N ILE A 217 -9.93 -12.96 17.14
CA ILE A 217 -8.69 -13.49 16.55
C ILE A 217 -8.78 -14.95 16.14
N ASP A 218 -9.49 -15.78 16.89
CA ASP A 218 -9.66 -17.21 16.62
C ASP A 218 -10.44 -17.52 15.33
N HIS A 219 -11.08 -16.49 14.75
CA HIS A 219 -11.85 -16.63 13.53
C HIS A 219 -11.04 -16.33 12.27
N PHE A 220 -9.77 -15.92 12.40
CA PHE A 220 -8.94 -15.55 11.28
C PHE A 220 -7.62 -16.30 11.27
N ASP A 221 -7.11 -16.53 10.07
CA ASP A 221 -5.81 -17.14 9.83
C ASP A 221 -4.77 -16.08 9.51
N VAL A 222 -5.17 -15.04 8.77
CA VAL A 222 -4.29 -13.94 8.31
C VAL A 222 -5.05 -12.61 8.31
N VAL A 223 -4.29 -11.52 8.42
CA VAL A 223 -4.80 -10.16 8.23
C VAL A 223 -4.23 -9.58 6.94
N VAL A 224 -5.05 -8.89 6.20
CA VAL A 224 -4.67 -8.23 4.94
C VAL A 224 -4.97 -6.74 5.05
N ILE A 225 -3.97 -5.90 4.86
CA ILE A 225 -4.13 -4.44 4.80
C ILE A 225 -3.96 -4.03 3.34
N ILE A 226 -5.05 -3.63 2.70
CA ILE A 226 -5.03 -3.24 1.30
C ILE A 226 -5.61 -1.86 1.10
N ARG A 227 -4.99 -1.14 0.18
CA ARG A 227 -5.44 0.18 -0.24
C ARG A 227 -5.92 0.12 -1.69
N GLY A 228 -7.08 0.71 -1.96
CA GLY A 228 -7.59 0.87 -3.32
C GLY A 228 -6.79 1.91 -4.11
N GLY A 229 -6.79 1.80 -5.42
CA GLY A 229 -6.21 2.78 -6.33
C GLY A 229 -6.83 4.15 -6.13
N GLY A 230 -6.08 5.09 -5.62
CA GLY A 230 -6.36 6.52 -5.47
C GLY A 230 -5.09 7.30 -5.67
N ALA A 231 -5.16 8.64 -5.70
CA ALA A 231 -3.97 9.47 -5.87
C ALA A 231 -2.85 9.02 -4.92
N THR A 232 -1.65 8.89 -5.43
CA THR A 232 -0.42 8.37 -4.80
C THR A 232 0.05 9.17 -3.57
N THR A 233 -0.75 10.06 -3.03
CA THR A 233 -0.32 11.25 -2.32
C THR A 233 -0.26 11.16 -0.82
N ASP A 234 -0.75 10.09 -0.18
CA ASP A 234 -0.74 10.08 1.29
C ASP A 234 -0.35 8.72 1.87
N MET A 235 0.96 8.47 1.87
CA MET A 235 1.56 7.28 2.51
C MET A 235 2.09 7.59 3.92
N ALA A 236 2.05 8.88 4.35
CA ALA A 236 2.63 9.29 5.63
C ALA A 236 2.01 8.59 6.84
N ALA A 237 0.70 8.34 6.78
CA ALA A 237 0.02 7.65 7.86
C ALA A 237 0.52 6.20 8.06
N PHE A 238 1.05 5.58 7.00
CA PHE A 238 1.65 4.24 7.07
C PHE A 238 3.11 4.25 7.54
N ASP A 239 3.70 5.44 7.73
CA ASP A 239 5.03 5.62 8.32
C ASP A 239 4.96 6.02 9.81
N GLU A 240 3.75 6.16 10.37
CA GLU A 240 3.56 6.49 11.78
C GLU A 240 3.97 5.33 12.70
N TYR A 241 4.69 5.67 13.77
CA TYR A 241 5.18 4.70 14.75
C TYR A 241 4.05 3.88 15.39
N ASP A 242 2.97 4.54 15.79
CA ASP A 242 1.86 3.88 16.49
C ASP A 242 1.22 2.80 15.61
N LEU A 243 0.99 3.08 14.32
CA LEU A 243 0.45 2.09 13.40
C LEU A 243 1.45 0.96 13.14
N ALA A 244 2.71 1.30 12.83
CA ALA A 244 3.74 0.32 12.55
C ALA A 244 4.02 -0.60 13.75
N SER A 245 3.98 -0.05 14.98
CA SER A 245 4.11 -0.82 16.21
C SER A 245 2.96 -1.80 16.42
N ASN A 246 1.71 -1.38 16.18
CA ASN A 246 0.55 -2.27 16.27
C ASN A 246 0.61 -3.40 15.23
N VAL A 247 1.03 -3.10 14.00
CA VAL A 247 1.22 -4.10 12.94
C VAL A 247 2.35 -5.07 13.30
N ALA A 248 3.48 -4.55 13.79
CA ALA A 248 4.64 -5.38 14.16
C ALA A 248 4.34 -6.35 15.31
N ASN A 249 3.55 -5.92 16.29
CA ASN A 249 3.18 -6.73 17.47
C ASN A 249 1.94 -7.62 17.26
N PHE A 250 1.31 -7.57 16.09
CA PHE A 250 0.07 -8.31 15.87
C PHE A 250 0.34 -9.83 15.84
N PRO A 251 -0.48 -10.64 16.54
CA PRO A 251 -0.21 -12.07 16.70
C PRO A 251 -0.51 -12.92 15.45
N LEU A 252 -1.27 -12.39 14.47
CA LEU A 252 -1.47 -13.04 13.18
C LEU A 252 -0.52 -12.42 12.14
N PRO A 253 -0.10 -13.17 11.11
CA PRO A 253 0.68 -12.62 10.03
C PRO A 253 -0.13 -11.60 9.26
N ILE A 254 0.48 -10.44 9.02
CA ILE A 254 -0.13 -9.35 8.27
C ILE A 254 0.47 -9.30 6.87
N LEU A 255 -0.40 -9.30 5.87
CA LEU A 255 -0.04 -9.07 4.48
C LEU A 255 -0.42 -7.65 4.08
N THR A 256 0.47 -6.94 3.42
CA THR A 256 0.18 -5.60 2.93
C THR A 256 0.10 -5.56 1.42
N GLY A 257 -0.85 -4.77 0.91
CA GLY A 257 -1.00 -4.44 -0.49
C GLY A 257 -1.34 -2.96 -0.63
N ILE A 258 -0.48 -2.11 -0.04
CA ILE A 258 -0.72 -0.66 0.14
C ILE A 258 -0.02 0.14 -0.94
N GLY A 259 1.20 -0.25 -1.31
CA GLY A 259 2.15 0.53 -2.09
C GLY A 259 2.20 0.20 -3.56
N HIS A 260 2.97 1.00 -4.29
CA HIS A 260 3.49 0.74 -5.62
C HIS A 260 5.00 0.48 -5.53
N ASP A 261 5.63 0.06 -6.63
CA ASP A 261 7.05 -0.34 -6.70
C ASP A 261 8.06 0.66 -6.11
N ARG A 262 7.70 1.94 -5.95
CA ARG A 262 8.59 3.03 -5.53
C ARG A 262 8.36 3.51 -4.11
N ASP A 263 7.20 3.22 -3.52
CA ASP A 263 6.81 3.82 -2.24
C ASP A 263 6.53 2.69 -1.22
N GLU A 264 7.59 2.22 -0.59
CA GLU A 264 7.49 1.30 0.52
C GLU A 264 7.22 2.06 1.82
N SER A 265 6.18 1.73 2.54
CA SER A 265 5.89 2.32 3.85
C SER A 265 6.57 1.56 4.99
N VAL A 266 6.66 2.19 6.18
CA VAL A 266 7.18 1.49 7.37
C VAL A 266 6.28 0.31 7.75
N VAL A 267 4.98 0.42 7.57
CA VAL A 267 4.03 -0.69 7.76
C VAL A 267 4.35 -1.86 6.83
N ASP A 268 4.68 -1.60 5.55
CA ASP A 268 5.11 -2.65 4.63
C ASP A 268 6.39 -3.34 5.09
N MET A 269 7.30 -2.57 5.71
CA MET A 269 8.58 -3.09 6.19
C MET A 269 8.46 -3.99 7.42
N VAL A 270 7.48 -3.76 8.30
CA VAL A 270 7.28 -4.55 9.52
C VAL A 270 6.27 -5.68 9.35
N ALA A 271 5.45 -5.64 8.33
CA ALA A 271 4.48 -6.69 8.01
C ALA A 271 5.18 -8.02 7.68
N ALA A 272 4.49 -9.14 7.91
CA ALA A 272 5.00 -10.48 7.60
C ALA A 272 5.30 -10.62 6.11
N ILE A 273 4.39 -10.18 5.26
CA ILE A 273 4.53 -10.29 3.80
C ILE A 273 4.07 -9.00 3.15
N ARG A 274 4.95 -8.45 2.31
CA ARG A 274 4.67 -7.29 1.49
C ARG A 274 4.30 -7.71 0.07
N CYS A 275 3.19 -7.21 -0.43
CA CYS A 275 2.79 -7.28 -1.82
C CYS A 275 2.63 -5.87 -2.41
N LYS A 276 2.79 -5.75 -3.73
CA LYS A 276 2.76 -4.45 -4.42
C LYS A 276 1.35 -3.87 -4.57
N THR A 277 0.35 -4.73 -4.64
CA THR A 277 -1.04 -4.34 -4.93
C THR A 277 -2.02 -5.26 -4.21
N PRO A 278 -3.27 -4.84 -4.01
CA PRO A 278 -4.32 -5.68 -3.43
C PRO A 278 -4.43 -7.05 -4.09
N THR A 279 -4.29 -7.08 -5.37
CA THR A 279 -4.44 -8.29 -6.16
C THR A 279 -3.16 -9.13 -6.21
N ALA A 280 -2.00 -8.54 -5.97
CA ALA A 280 -0.80 -9.33 -5.70
C ALA A 280 -0.93 -10.07 -4.36
N VAL A 281 -1.64 -9.49 -3.36
CA VAL A 281 -1.98 -10.20 -2.12
C VAL A 281 -2.90 -11.38 -2.40
N ALA A 282 -3.97 -11.17 -3.19
CA ALA A 282 -4.87 -12.25 -3.56
C ALA A 282 -4.15 -13.35 -4.36
N ALA A 283 -3.30 -12.96 -5.31
CA ALA A 283 -2.49 -13.91 -6.07
C ALA A 283 -1.57 -14.73 -5.18
N PHE A 284 -0.89 -14.09 -4.22
CA PHE A 284 -0.04 -14.78 -3.26
C PHE A 284 -0.81 -15.83 -2.44
N LEU A 285 -2.00 -15.47 -1.93
CA LEU A 285 -2.85 -16.39 -1.17
C LEU A 285 -3.30 -17.58 -2.02
N VAL A 286 -3.69 -17.33 -3.26
CA VAL A 286 -4.09 -18.37 -4.22
C VAL A 286 -2.89 -19.27 -4.55
N GLU A 287 -1.72 -18.70 -4.85
CA GLU A 287 -0.49 -19.44 -5.16
C GLU A 287 -0.07 -20.35 -4.01
N THR A 288 -0.11 -19.84 -2.78
CA THR A 288 0.20 -20.64 -1.59
C THR A 288 -0.73 -21.86 -1.44
N MET A 289 -2.02 -21.70 -1.77
CA MET A 289 -2.98 -22.81 -1.75
C MET A 289 -2.75 -23.80 -2.90
N MET A 290 -2.32 -23.31 -4.07
CA MET A 290 -1.95 -24.14 -5.22
C MET A 290 -0.71 -24.97 -4.92
N ASP A 291 0.29 -24.39 -4.26
CA ASP A 291 1.51 -25.08 -3.85
C ASP A 291 1.20 -26.19 -2.86
N LEU A 292 0.33 -25.93 -1.86
CA LEU A 292 -0.15 -26.95 -0.94
C LEU A 292 -0.86 -28.10 -1.65
N GLU A 293 -1.72 -27.80 -2.63
CA GLU A 293 -2.41 -28.81 -3.42
C GLU A 293 -1.43 -29.64 -4.26
N ALA A 294 -0.43 -28.99 -4.86
CA ALA A 294 0.62 -29.66 -5.60
C ALA A 294 1.45 -30.60 -4.68
N GLU A 295 1.80 -30.14 -3.47
CA GLU A 295 2.50 -30.94 -2.48
C GLU A 295 1.69 -32.17 -2.04
N LEU A 296 0.40 -31.97 -1.73
CA LEU A 296 -0.51 -33.07 -1.36
C LEU A 296 -0.64 -34.10 -2.51
N THR A 297 -0.71 -33.61 -3.73
CA THR A 297 -0.78 -34.47 -4.93
C THR A 297 0.50 -35.26 -5.10
N THR A 298 1.65 -34.62 -4.90
CA THR A 298 2.97 -35.28 -4.95
C THR A 298 3.09 -36.34 -3.88
N LEU A 299 2.77 -36.02 -2.61
CA LEU A 299 2.76 -36.97 -1.50
C LEU A 299 1.81 -38.16 -1.75
N SER A 300 0.63 -37.89 -2.30
CA SER A 300 -0.31 -38.95 -2.69
C SER A 300 0.30 -39.89 -3.73
N ASN A 301 0.96 -39.31 -4.74
CA ASN A 301 1.63 -40.08 -5.78
C ASN A 301 2.82 -40.90 -5.25
N ASP A 302 3.62 -40.30 -4.39
CA ASP A 302 4.77 -40.98 -3.73
C ASP A 302 4.28 -42.12 -2.86
N MET A 303 3.19 -41.94 -2.11
CA MET A 303 2.57 -43.00 -1.32
C MET A 303 2.10 -44.15 -2.21
N ILE A 304 1.44 -43.85 -3.33
CA ILE A 304 0.99 -44.87 -4.31
C ILE A 304 2.17 -45.62 -4.91
N LEU A 305 3.24 -44.89 -5.27
CA LEU A 305 4.47 -45.46 -5.80
C LEU A 305 5.16 -46.39 -4.76
N ALA A 306 5.25 -45.92 -3.52
CA ALA A 306 5.80 -46.74 -2.41
C ALA A 306 4.99 -47.99 -2.16
N LEU A 307 3.64 -47.89 -2.15
CA LEU A 307 2.76 -49.04 -2.05
C LEU A 307 2.93 -50.02 -3.22
N ARG A 308 3.04 -49.51 -4.44
CA ARG A 308 3.30 -50.34 -5.62
C ARG A 308 4.63 -51.04 -5.55
N LYS A 309 5.71 -50.31 -5.13
CA LYS A 309 7.01 -50.90 -4.95
C LYS A 309 6.95 -52.06 -3.90
N ARG A 310 6.34 -51.79 -2.77
CA ARG A 310 6.16 -52.81 -1.73
C ARG A 310 5.36 -54.00 -2.21
N LEU A 311 4.26 -53.76 -2.93
CA LEU A 311 3.48 -54.84 -3.56
C LEU A 311 4.32 -55.60 -4.57
N SER A 312 5.15 -54.91 -5.38
CA SER A 312 6.06 -55.57 -6.32
C SER A 312 7.14 -56.41 -5.63
N ASP A 313 7.72 -55.90 -4.51
CA ASP A 313 8.72 -56.64 -3.72
C ASP A 313 8.09 -57.88 -3.08
N GLU A 314 6.88 -57.76 -2.51
CA GLU A 314 6.11 -58.88 -1.95
C GLU A 314 5.71 -59.89 -3.04
N GLU A 315 5.35 -59.42 -4.24
CA GLU A 315 5.08 -60.33 -5.37
C GLU A 315 6.32 -61.10 -5.80
N HIS A 316 7.48 -60.44 -5.87
CA HIS A 316 8.73 -61.10 -6.20
C HIS A 316 9.09 -62.16 -5.13
N GLU A 317 8.81 -61.90 -3.85
CA GLU A 317 9.00 -62.86 -2.78
C GLU A 317 8.03 -64.05 -2.90
N VAL A 318 6.74 -63.76 -3.25
CA VAL A 318 5.75 -64.83 -3.52
C VAL A 318 6.12 -65.62 -4.77
N GLU A 319 6.58 -64.99 -5.83
CA GLU A 319 7.10 -65.68 -7.01
C GLU A 319 8.31 -66.55 -6.67
N HIS A 320 9.26 -66.03 -5.91
CA HIS A 320 10.44 -66.75 -5.45
C HIS A 320 10.07 -67.96 -4.59
N LEU A 321 9.14 -67.75 -3.66
CA LEU A 321 8.62 -68.84 -2.82
C LEU A 321 7.82 -69.85 -3.67
N SER A 322 7.05 -69.40 -4.65
CA SER A 322 6.33 -70.29 -5.56
C SER A 322 7.27 -71.05 -6.48
N HIS A 323 8.34 -70.46 -6.98
CA HIS A 323 9.42 -71.12 -7.72
C HIS A 323 10.17 -72.13 -6.83
N ALA A 324 10.43 -71.79 -5.57
CA ALA A 324 11.01 -72.69 -4.60
C ALA A 324 10.09 -73.87 -4.26
N LEU A 325 8.79 -73.64 -4.24
CA LEU A 325 7.74 -74.64 -4.02
C LEU A 325 7.27 -75.33 -5.30
N ALA A 326 7.57 -74.73 -6.47
CA ALA A 326 7.13 -75.24 -7.84
C ALA A 326 7.83 -76.52 -8.23
N SER A 327 8.85 -76.96 -7.51
CA SER A 327 9.33 -78.36 -7.60
C SER A 327 8.28 -79.38 -7.05
N ALA A 328 7.25 -78.84 -6.41
CA ALA A 328 6.10 -79.62 -5.93
C ALA A 328 4.77 -79.08 -6.56
N CYS A 329 4.64 -79.34 -7.72
CA CYS A 329 3.54 -79.61 -8.72
C CYS A 329 2.17 -78.95 -8.65
N ARG A 330 1.65 -78.14 -7.86
CA ARG A 330 0.23 -77.72 -7.98
C ARG A 330 -0.17 -76.34 -7.47
N LEU A 331 0.69 -75.62 -6.90
CA LEU A 331 0.38 -74.30 -6.35
C LEU A 331 0.57 -73.15 -7.37
N SER A 332 1.20 -73.44 -8.51
CA SER A 332 1.49 -72.45 -9.55
C SER A 332 0.22 -71.83 -10.19
N LEU A 333 -0.85 -72.58 -10.32
CA LEU A 333 -2.10 -72.04 -10.87
C LEU A 333 -2.78 -71.06 -9.89
N GLN A 334 -2.72 -71.33 -8.62
CA GLN A 334 -3.29 -70.48 -7.58
C GLN A 334 -2.48 -69.19 -7.40
N ALA A 335 -1.15 -69.27 -7.49
CA ALA A 335 -0.22 -68.12 -7.46
C ALA A 335 -0.40 -67.24 -8.71
N ALA A 336 -0.54 -67.87 -9.90
CA ALA A 336 -0.79 -67.15 -11.15
C ALA A 336 -2.15 -66.42 -11.11
N THR A 337 -3.17 -67.01 -10.49
CA THR A 337 -4.49 -66.32 -10.36
C THR A 337 -4.43 -65.17 -9.38
N GLN A 338 -3.67 -65.28 -8.28
CA GLN A 338 -3.46 -64.14 -7.37
C GLN A 338 -2.65 -62.99 -8.00
N GLN A 339 -1.62 -63.34 -8.82
CA GLN A 339 -0.84 -62.34 -9.56
C GLN A 339 -1.70 -61.54 -10.53
N ILE A 340 -2.59 -62.19 -11.27
CA ILE A 340 -3.53 -61.54 -12.20
C ILE A 340 -4.46 -60.58 -11.45
N GLY A 341 -4.96 -61.00 -10.29
CA GLY A 341 -5.77 -60.11 -9.44
C GLY A 341 -5.02 -58.87 -8.96
N LEU A 342 -3.78 -59.01 -8.55
CA LEU A 342 -2.92 -57.89 -8.13
C LEU A 342 -2.60 -56.94 -9.30
N TYR A 343 -2.34 -57.48 -10.49
CA TYR A 343 -2.16 -56.63 -11.70
C TYR A 343 -3.43 -55.82 -12.06
N GLY A 344 -4.59 -56.43 -11.90
CA GLY A 344 -5.87 -55.74 -12.09
C GLY A 344 -6.05 -54.57 -11.11
N VAL A 345 -5.72 -54.77 -9.84
CA VAL A 345 -5.76 -53.69 -8.85
C VAL A 345 -4.77 -52.61 -9.15
N ARG A 346 -3.53 -52.99 -9.56
CA ARG A 346 -2.46 -52.02 -9.96
C ARG A 346 -2.85 -51.19 -11.19
N LEU A 347 -3.41 -51.86 -12.19
CA LEU A 347 -3.86 -51.18 -13.40
C LEU A 347 -4.96 -50.15 -13.06
N SER A 348 -5.94 -50.53 -12.23
CA SER A 348 -6.98 -49.61 -11.77
C SER A 348 -6.42 -48.45 -10.96
N SER A 349 -5.42 -48.72 -10.05
CA SER A 349 -4.81 -47.63 -9.29
C SER A 349 -3.92 -46.73 -10.16
N ALA A 350 -3.20 -47.27 -11.16
CA ALA A 350 -2.37 -46.53 -12.09
C ALA A 350 -3.21 -45.59 -12.97
N ILE A 351 -4.35 -46.08 -13.47
CA ILE A 351 -5.29 -45.25 -14.22
C ILE A 351 -5.82 -44.10 -13.35
N ARG A 352 -6.20 -44.39 -12.10
CA ARG A 352 -6.72 -43.40 -11.18
C ARG A 352 -5.67 -42.31 -10.86
N THR A 353 -4.41 -42.70 -10.63
CA THR A 353 -3.32 -41.76 -10.36
C THR A 353 -3.08 -40.83 -11.56
N ARG A 354 -2.99 -41.41 -12.74
CA ARG A 354 -2.74 -40.61 -13.95
C ARG A 354 -3.89 -39.63 -14.24
N LEU A 355 -5.12 -40.04 -14.00
CA LEU A 355 -6.28 -39.13 -14.13
C LEU A 355 -6.19 -37.97 -13.12
N LEU A 356 -5.76 -38.23 -11.89
CA LEU A 356 -5.57 -37.18 -10.89
C LEU A 356 -4.45 -36.19 -11.27
N GLU A 357 -3.32 -36.72 -11.79
CA GLU A 357 -2.21 -35.88 -12.27
C GLU A 357 -2.60 -34.98 -13.45
N GLU A 358 -3.30 -35.52 -14.44
CA GLU A 358 -3.73 -34.75 -15.60
C GLU A 358 -4.82 -33.73 -15.25
N ASN A 359 -5.76 -34.06 -14.36
CA ASN A 359 -6.74 -33.11 -13.86
C ASN A 359 -6.07 -31.95 -13.13
N HIS A 360 -5.11 -32.25 -12.23
CA HIS A 360 -4.36 -31.20 -11.55
C HIS A 360 -3.61 -30.29 -12.53
N ARG A 361 -2.98 -30.87 -13.57
CA ARG A 361 -2.28 -30.12 -14.61
C ARG A 361 -3.21 -29.16 -15.36
N LEU A 362 -4.42 -29.63 -15.70
CA LEU A 362 -5.45 -28.79 -16.33
C LEU A 362 -5.88 -27.65 -15.41
N GLU A 363 -6.13 -27.93 -14.14
CA GLU A 363 -6.54 -26.91 -13.17
C GLU A 363 -5.44 -25.83 -12.96
N MET A 364 -4.17 -26.24 -12.97
CA MET A 364 -3.03 -25.30 -12.88
C MET A 364 -2.96 -24.40 -14.14
N MET A 365 -3.19 -24.98 -15.33
CA MET A 365 -3.22 -24.22 -16.58
C MET A 365 -4.38 -23.23 -16.63
N GLU A 366 -5.59 -23.63 -16.21
CA GLU A 366 -6.77 -22.74 -16.15
C GLU A 366 -6.53 -21.56 -15.21
N LYS A 367 -5.94 -21.81 -14.00
CA LYS A 367 -5.58 -20.76 -13.06
C LYS A 367 -4.53 -19.80 -13.62
N SER A 368 -3.49 -20.34 -14.27
CA SER A 368 -2.46 -19.52 -14.90
C SER A 368 -3.05 -18.59 -15.97
N LEU A 369 -3.99 -19.11 -16.78
CA LEU A 369 -4.70 -18.33 -17.77
C LEU A 369 -5.59 -17.24 -17.14
N SER A 370 -6.28 -17.56 -16.03
CA SER A 370 -7.14 -16.59 -15.34
C SER A 370 -6.32 -15.43 -14.71
N LEU A 371 -5.07 -15.71 -14.26
CA LEU A 371 -4.18 -14.71 -13.70
C LEU A 371 -3.62 -13.71 -14.73
N VAL A 372 -3.54 -14.14 -16.00
CA VAL A 372 -2.99 -13.34 -17.12
C VAL A 372 -4.09 -12.60 -17.89
N SER A 373 -5.38 -12.91 -17.64
CA SER A 373 -6.47 -12.24 -18.35
C SER A 373 -6.46 -10.72 -18.07
N PRO A 374 -6.79 -9.90 -19.08
CA PRO A 374 -6.88 -8.44 -18.89
C PRO A 374 -7.83 -8.05 -17.75
N GLU A 375 -8.93 -8.78 -17.58
CA GLU A 375 -9.88 -8.57 -16.48
C GLU A 375 -9.26 -8.89 -15.12
N ALA A 376 -8.45 -9.94 -15.03
CA ALA A 376 -7.73 -10.29 -13.80
C ALA A 376 -6.66 -9.23 -13.46
N ILE A 377 -6.02 -8.64 -14.46
CA ILE A 377 -5.04 -7.57 -14.29
C ILE A 377 -5.72 -6.31 -13.74
N LEU A 378 -6.88 -5.94 -14.28
CA LEU A 378 -7.67 -4.81 -13.76
C LEU A 378 -8.22 -5.09 -12.35
N LYS A 379 -8.61 -6.32 -12.05
CA LYS A 379 -9.01 -6.77 -10.72
C LYS A 379 -7.86 -6.77 -9.70
N LYS A 380 -6.61 -6.83 -10.17
CA LYS A 380 -5.38 -6.73 -9.36
C LYS A 380 -5.02 -5.30 -8.98
N GLY A 381 -5.88 -4.30 -9.23
CA GLY A 381 -5.57 -2.89 -8.97
C GLY A 381 -4.62 -2.27 -9.99
N TYR A 382 -4.22 -3.03 -11.03
CA TYR A 382 -3.60 -2.41 -12.19
C TYR A 382 -4.67 -1.66 -12.97
N SER A 383 -4.27 -0.60 -13.59
CA SER A 383 -5.11 0.18 -14.47
C SER A 383 -4.57 0.12 -15.89
N LEU A 384 -5.46 0.20 -16.85
CA LEU A 384 -5.09 0.41 -18.25
C LEU A 384 -5.20 1.89 -18.56
N THR A 385 -4.07 2.52 -18.80
CA THR A 385 -4.03 3.93 -19.18
C THR A 385 -4.04 4.06 -20.69
N MET A 386 -4.98 4.85 -21.20
CA MET A 386 -5.15 5.14 -22.62
C MET A 386 -4.92 6.63 -22.87
N CYS A 387 -4.31 6.97 -23.97
CA CYS A 387 -4.25 8.32 -24.50
C CYS A 387 -4.65 8.28 -25.97
N GLY A 388 -5.64 9.09 -26.34
CA GLY A 388 -6.14 9.12 -27.72
C GLY A 388 -6.61 7.76 -28.28
N GLY A 389 -7.17 6.89 -27.43
CA GLY A 389 -7.69 5.58 -27.82
C GLY A 389 -6.61 4.46 -27.94
N LYS A 390 -5.37 4.73 -27.56
CA LYS A 390 -4.29 3.71 -27.54
C LYS A 390 -3.76 3.52 -26.13
N ALA A 391 -3.44 2.27 -25.79
CA ALA A 391 -2.84 1.96 -24.51
C ALA A 391 -1.43 2.57 -24.41
N VAL A 392 -1.16 3.23 -23.30
CA VAL A 392 0.12 3.87 -23.02
C VAL A 392 1.02 2.89 -22.30
N SER A 393 2.10 2.47 -22.93
CA SER A 393 3.11 1.60 -22.35
C SER A 393 4.45 2.31 -22.08
N SER A 394 4.59 3.57 -22.52
CA SER A 394 5.80 4.35 -22.32
C SER A 394 5.47 5.83 -22.16
N VAL A 395 6.22 6.48 -21.29
CA VAL A 395 6.15 7.92 -21.02
C VAL A 395 6.55 8.74 -22.24
N ALA A 396 7.39 8.22 -23.12
CA ALA A 396 7.82 8.87 -24.35
C ALA A 396 6.67 9.25 -25.31
N ASN A 397 5.53 8.57 -25.18
CA ASN A 397 4.35 8.81 -26.01
C ASN A 397 3.38 9.86 -25.43
N LEU A 398 3.74 10.48 -24.31
CA LEU A 398 2.89 11.41 -23.57
C LEU A 398 3.50 12.79 -23.48
N ARG A 399 2.65 13.80 -23.48
CA ARG A 399 3.06 15.21 -23.36
C ARG A 399 2.32 15.87 -22.20
N LYS A 400 2.94 16.88 -21.63
CA LYS A 400 2.27 17.72 -20.64
C LYS A 400 1.01 18.36 -21.26
N GLY A 401 -0.10 18.16 -20.59
CA GLY A 401 -1.41 18.62 -21.04
C GLY A 401 -2.25 17.53 -21.73
N ASP A 402 -1.67 16.38 -22.05
CA ASP A 402 -2.45 15.27 -22.61
C ASP A 402 -3.44 14.76 -21.58
N VAL A 403 -4.63 14.45 -22.06
CA VAL A 403 -5.67 13.81 -21.26
C VAL A 403 -5.49 12.30 -21.39
N ILE A 404 -5.24 11.66 -20.28
CA ILE A 404 -5.19 10.21 -20.20
C ILE A 404 -6.46 9.68 -19.53
N THR A 405 -6.99 8.61 -20.07
CA THR A 405 -8.09 7.87 -19.47
C THR A 405 -7.54 6.60 -18.85
N THR A 406 -7.60 6.49 -17.56
CA THR A 406 -7.20 5.31 -16.83
C THR A 406 -8.42 4.46 -16.54
N TYR A 407 -8.47 3.29 -17.17
CA TYR A 407 -9.51 2.30 -16.93
C TYR A 407 -9.17 1.49 -15.70
N LEU A 408 -10.04 1.56 -14.75
CA LEU A 408 -10.10 0.72 -13.57
C LEU A 408 -11.15 -0.37 -13.80
N ARG A 409 -11.31 -1.28 -12.88
CA ARG A 409 -12.25 -2.37 -12.98
C ARG A 409 -13.71 -1.91 -13.15
N ASP A 410 -14.11 -0.87 -12.47
CA ASP A 410 -15.50 -0.41 -12.30
C ASP A 410 -15.77 0.96 -12.93
N GLY A 411 -14.78 1.52 -13.62
CA GLY A 411 -14.94 2.80 -14.29
C GLY A 411 -13.65 3.29 -14.92
N ASN A 412 -13.70 4.51 -15.40
CA ASN A 412 -12.54 5.20 -15.95
C ASN A 412 -12.35 6.55 -15.25
N VAL A 413 -11.12 6.96 -15.15
CA VAL A 413 -10.72 8.26 -14.61
C VAL A 413 -9.98 9.02 -15.71
N GLU A 414 -10.41 10.23 -15.98
CA GLU A 414 -9.67 11.12 -16.86
C GLU A 414 -8.74 12.01 -16.03
N SER A 415 -7.51 12.09 -16.45
CA SER A 415 -6.48 12.89 -15.80
C SER A 415 -5.68 13.66 -16.82
N VAL A 416 -5.22 14.81 -16.44
CA VAL A 416 -4.34 15.63 -17.30
C VAL A 416 -2.91 15.47 -16.81
N ILE A 417 -2.00 15.19 -17.72
CA ILE A 417 -0.60 15.01 -17.41
C ILE A 417 0.04 16.36 -17.07
N ASN A 418 0.50 16.49 -15.83
CA ASN A 418 1.21 17.67 -15.36
C ASN A 418 2.72 17.62 -15.62
N LYS A 419 3.31 16.42 -15.56
CA LYS A 419 4.74 16.18 -15.79
C LYS A 419 4.96 14.77 -16.32
N CYS A 420 5.89 14.63 -17.26
CA CYS A 420 6.40 13.34 -17.71
C CYS A 420 7.91 13.30 -17.46
N GLU A 421 8.40 12.22 -16.91
CA GLU A 421 9.84 11.94 -16.74
C GLU A 421 10.13 10.54 -17.22
N GLU A 422 11.13 10.41 -18.07
CA GLU A 422 11.66 9.09 -18.46
C GLU A 422 12.72 8.65 -17.44
N TYR A 423 12.72 7.38 -17.12
CA TYR A 423 13.79 6.79 -16.32
C TYR A 423 14.91 6.34 -17.25
N GLU A 424 16.14 6.68 -16.91
CA GLU A 424 17.30 6.05 -17.51
C GLU A 424 17.34 4.56 -17.11
N GLU A 425 17.56 3.68 -18.09
CA GLU A 425 17.71 2.23 -17.85
C GLU A 425 18.84 2.00 -16.86
N GLY A 426 18.50 1.60 -15.66
CA GLY A 426 19.47 1.27 -14.62
C GLY A 426 18.98 1.42 -13.17
N ASN A 427 17.82 2.03 -12.93
CA ASN A 427 17.30 2.28 -11.58
C ASN A 427 15.88 1.71 -11.37
N VAL A 428 15.63 0.50 -11.84
CA VAL A 428 14.43 -0.27 -11.50
C VAL A 428 14.89 -1.37 -10.54
N LEU A 429 14.73 -1.09 -9.25
CA LEU A 429 14.66 -2.12 -8.21
C LEU A 429 13.22 -2.43 -7.93
#